data_e028dfa7a3daa751a7dc05f8625f6a76
#
_entry.id   e028dfa7a3daa751a7dc05f8625f6a76
#
_cell.length_a   1.000
_cell.length_b   1.000
_cell.length_c   1.000
_cell.angle_alpha   90.00
_cell.angle_beta   90.00
_cell.angle_gamma   90.00
#
_symmetry.space_group_name_H-M   'P 1'
#
loop_
_entity.id
_entity.type
_entity.pdbx_description
1 polymer ?
#
loop_
_entity_poly.entity_id
_entity_poly.type
_entity_poly.pdbx_seq_one_letter_code
_entity_poly.pdbx_strand_id
1 'polypeptide(L)'
;LIGQAECAKWGKSTQIGYFPDTFGNMGQAPQILQKSGIHVAAFGRGVKPIGFDNQVLEDEQFTSQFSEMYWQGADGSRVLGILFANWYSNGNEIPVDKDEALIFWKQKLADVRDYASTNQWLMMNGCDHQPVQKNLSEAIRVANELFPDVTFVHSSFDEYVQAVEGALPEHLSTVTGELTSQETDGWYTLAN
;
A
#
# COMPACT_ATOMS: atom_id res chain seq x y z
N LEU A 1 -15.95 1.98 -13.93
CA LEU A 1 -16.66 1.27 -15.03
C LEU A 1 -16.19 1.74 -16.40
N ILE A 2 -16.22 3.06 -16.71
CA ILE A 2 -15.78 3.57 -18.03
C ILE A 2 -14.29 3.24 -18.25
N GLY A 3 -13.43 3.54 -17.28
CA GLY A 3 -11.99 3.22 -17.38
C GLY A 3 -11.72 1.73 -17.59
N GLN A 4 -12.43 0.84 -16.88
CA GLN A 4 -12.31 -0.59 -17.07
C GLN A 4 -12.73 -1.03 -18.48
N ALA A 5 -13.84 -0.44 -19.00
CA ALA A 5 -14.30 -0.71 -20.36
C ALA A 5 -13.29 -0.22 -21.41
N GLU A 6 -12.64 0.92 -21.19
CA GLU A 6 -11.57 1.40 -22.06
C GLU A 6 -10.33 0.50 -21.98
N CYS A 7 -9.90 0.12 -20.77
CA CYS A 7 -8.74 -0.79 -20.60
C CYS A 7 -8.97 -2.14 -21.30
N ALA A 8 -10.18 -2.67 -21.24
CA ALA A 8 -10.51 -3.94 -21.89
C ALA A 8 -10.31 -3.95 -23.41
N LYS A 9 -10.29 -2.79 -24.06
CA LYS A 9 -9.99 -2.66 -25.49
C LYS A 9 -8.51 -2.88 -25.80
N TRP A 10 -7.64 -2.67 -24.82
CA TRP A 10 -6.19 -2.69 -24.97
C TRP A 10 -5.51 -3.81 -24.19
N GLY A 11 -6.23 -4.52 -23.34
CA GLY A 11 -5.70 -5.58 -22.49
C GLY A 11 -6.52 -5.79 -21.24
N LYS A 12 -5.85 -6.00 -20.10
CA LYS A 12 -6.50 -6.13 -18.80
C LYS A 12 -6.43 -4.81 -18.02
N SER A 13 -7.50 -4.47 -17.32
CA SER A 13 -7.43 -3.46 -16.26
C SER A 13 -6.89 -4.09 -14.97
N THR A 14 -6.03 -3.38 -14.27
CA THR A 14 -5.62 -3.75 -12.91
C THR A 14 -6.84 -3.70 -11.99
N GLN A 15 -7.05 -4.75 -11.21
CA GLN A 15 -8.21 -4.88 -10.33
C GLN A 15 -7.92 -4.36 -8.91
N ILE A 16 -7.37 -3.16 -8.83
CA ILE A 16 -7.05 -2.47 -7.58
C ILE A 16 -7.54 -1.03 -7.63
N GLY A 17 -8.13 -0.56 -6.54
CA GLY A 17 -8.34 0.87 -6.28
C GLY A 17 -7.01 1.49 -5.83
N TYR A 18 -6.46 2.41 -6.60
CA TYR A 18 -5.14 2.99 -6.33
C TYR A 18 -5.25 4.45 -5.95
N PHE A 19 -4.97 4.75 -4.68
CA PHE A 19 -5.12 6.07 -4.06
C PHE A 19 -3.83 6.48 -3.33
N PRO A 20 -2.70 6.64 -4.04
CA PRO A 20 -1.38 6.78 -3.40
C PRO A 20 -1.28 8.04 -2.54
N ASP A 21 -1.82 9.16 -2.98
CA ASP A 21 -1.71 10.45 -2.32
C ASP A 21 -3.05 11.21 -2.26
N THR A 22 -4.15 10.51 -2.25
CA THR A 22 -5.48 11.12 -2.13
C THR A 22 -5.67 11.65 -0.72
N PHE A 23 -6.00 12.93 -0.61
CA PHE A 23 -6.17 13.64 0.66
C PHE A 23 -7.55 13.38 1.25
N GLY A 24 -7.75 12.18 1.70
CA GLY A 24 -9.02 11.64 2.14
C GLY A 24 -9.69 10.77 1.09
N ASN A 25 -10.38 9.75 1.55
CA ASN A 25 -11.13 8.82 0.70
C ASN A 25 -12.55 8.72 1.23
N MET A 26 -13.52 8.89 0.34
CA MET A 26 -14.95 8.85 0.71
C MET A 26 -15.36 7.48 1.25
N GLY A 27 -16.21 7.46 2.26
CA GLY A 27 -16.72 6.24 2.88
C GLY A 27 -17.56 5.34 1.95
N GLN A 28 -17.97 5.84 0.79
CA GLN A 28 -18.66 5.07 -0.23
C GLN A 28 -17.71 4.33 -1.19
N ALA A 29 -16.40 4.62 -1.14
CA ALA A 29 -15.44 4.00 -2.07
C ALA A 29 -15.46 2.46 -2.03
N PRO A 30 -15.52 1.77 -0.88
CA PRO A 30 -15.62 0.30 -0.85
C PRO A 30 -16.81 -0.24 -1.64
N GLN A 31 -17.98 0.39 -1.54
CA GLN A 31 -19.15 0.01 -2.30
C GLN A 31 -18.96 0.17 -3.81
N ILE A 32 -18.39 1.29 -4.22
CA ILE A 32 -18.14 1.59 -5.64
C ILE A 32 -17.13 0.59 -6.21
N LEU A 33 -16.06 0.33 -5.48
CA LEU A 33 -15.03 -0.65 -5.86
C LEU A 33 -15.64 -2.05 -6.03
N GLN A 34 -16.34 -2.54 -5.01
CA GLN A 34 -16.98 -3.86 -5.07
C GLN A 34 -17.97 -3.99 -6.25
N LYS A 35 -18.81 -2.98 -6.45
CA LYS A 35 -19.77 -2.97 -7.58
C LYS A 35 -19.06 -2.89 -8.94
N SER A 36 -17.80 -2.49 -8.95
CA SER A 36 -16.96 -2.48 -10.14
C SER A 36 -16.12 -3.75 -10.29
N GLY A 37 -16.30 -4.75 -9.41
CA GLY A 37 -15.51 -5.98 -9.40
C GLY A 37 -14.12 -5.84 -8.81
N ILE A 38 -13.84 -4.74 -8.10
CA ILE A 38 -12.55 -4.47 -7.45
C ILE A 38 -12.69 -4.79 -5.97
N HIS A 39 -11.83 -5.67 -5.46
CA HIS A 39 -11.89 -6.15 -4.08
C HIS A 39 -10.75 -5.66 -3.20
N VAL A 40 -9.83 -4.90 -3.77
CA VAL A 40 -8.63 -4.39 -3.09
C VAL A 40 -8.49 -2.90 -3.34
N ALA A 41 -8.09 -2.16 -2.31
CA ALA A 41 -7.72 -0.76 -2.41
C ALA A 41 -6.36 -0.52 -1.75
N ALA A 42 -5.45 0.17 -2.44
CA ALA A 42 -4.18 0.60 -1.89
C ALA A 42 -4.16 2.12 -1.75
N PHE A 43 -3.72 2.62 -0.61
CA PHE A 43 -3.73 4.04 -0.29
C PHE A 43 -2.56 4.43 0.61
N GLY A 44 -2.16 5.71 0.51
CA GLY A 44 -1.06 6.25 1.30
C GLY A 44 -1.50 7.04 2.53
N ARG A 45 -2.77 7.46 2.58
CA ARG A 45 -3.30 8.34 3.62
C ARG A 45 -4.63 7.88 4.17
N GLY A 46 -5.03 8.44 5.30
CA GLY A 46 -6.38 8.35 5.83
C GLY A 46 -6.59 7.29 6.91
N VAL A 47 -5.62 6.42 7.14
CA VAL A 47 -5.61 5.45 8.24
C VAL A 47 -4.39 5.73 9.11
N LYS A 48 -4.55 5.61 10.43
CA LYS A 48 -3.42 5.66 11.34
C LYS A 48 -2.58 4.40 11.16
N PRO A 49 -1.41 4.50 10.56
CA PRO A 49 -0.50 3.38 10.57
C PRO A 49 0.14 3.28 11.94
N ILE A 50 0.17 2.09 12.46
CA ILE A 50 1.00 1.82 13.61
C ILE A 50 2.45 1.92 13.13
N GLY A 51 3.20 2.89 13.67
CA GLY A 51 4.62 3.05 13.40
C GLY A 51 5.06 4.14 12.44
N PHE A 52 4.13 4.88 11.89
CA PHE A 52 4.51 6.16 11.32
C PHE A 52 4.80 7.16 12.44
N ASP A 53 5.82 7.97 12.28
CA ASP A 53 6.17 9.05 13.21
C ASP A 53 5.11 10.17 13.27
N ASN A 54 4.08 10.06 12.47
CA ASN A 54 2.98 10.99 12.48
C ASN A 54 2.21 10.84 13.79
N GLN A 55 2.19 11.88 14.54
CA GLN A 55 1.42 11.97 15.78
C GLN A 55 -0.05 12.03 15.45
N VAL A 56 -0.68 10.93 15.49
CA VAL A 56 -2.09 10.84 15.17
C VAL A 56 -2.90 10.72 16.44
N LEU A 57 -4.07 11.32 16.46
CA LEU A 57 -5.03 11.14 17.54
C LEU A 57 -5.35 9.65 17.68
N GLU A 58 -5.40 9.18 18.90
CA GLU A 58 -5.88 7.83 19.18
C GLU A 58 -7.38 7.79 18.91
N ASP A 59 -7.72 7.40 17.71
CA ASP A 59 -9.09 7.16 17.28
C ASP A 59 -9.14 5.77 16.65
N GLU A 60 -9.80 4.83 17.31
CA GLU A 60 -9.93 3.46 16.87
C GLU A 60 -10.55 3.33 15.46
N GLN A 61 -11.36 4.31 15.07
CA GLN A 61 -11.99 4.34 13.75
C GLN A 61 -10.98 4.36 12.60
N PHE A 62 -9.85 5.03 12.80
CA PHE A 62 -8.82 5.22 11.78
C PHE A 62 -7.57 4.39 12.03
N THR A 63 -7.58 3.48 12.98
CA THR A 63 -6.41 2.68 13.33
C THR A 63 -6.50 1.26 12.80
N SER A 64 -5.35 0.74 12.39
CA SER A 64 -5.18 -0.67 12.08
C SER A 64 -3.92 -1.21 12.76
N GLN A 65 -3.99 -2.45 13.20
CA GLN A 65 -2.81 -3.16 13.74
C GLN A 65 -1.74 -3.34 12.67
N PHE A 66 -2.17 -3.56 11.42
CA PHE A 66 -1.30 -3.86 10.30
C PHE A 66 -1.50 -2.86 9.15
N SER A 67 -0.56 -2.84 8.22
CA SER A 67 -0.69 -2.13 6.94
C SER A 67 -1.80 -2.71 6.05
N GLU A 68 -2.16 -3.98 6.25
CA GLU A 68 -3.33 -4.60 5.62
C GLU A 68 -4.50 -4.63 6.62
N MET A 69 -5.69 -4.29 6.13
CA MET A 69 -6.92 -4.22 6.92
C MET A 69 -8.14 -4.43 6.02
N TYR A 70 -9.31 -4.53 6.63
CA TYR A 70 -10.54 -4.39 5.87
C TYR A 70 -11.02 -2.93 5.90
N TRP A 71 -11.31 -2.38 4.73
CA TRP A 71 -11.99 -1.09 4.62
C TRP A 71 -13.46 -1.31 4.29
N GLN A 72 -14.35 -0.82 5.14
CA GLN A 72 -15.78 -1.05 5.07
C GLN A 72 -16.55 0.25 4.84
N GLY A 73 -17.42 0.23 3.84
CA GLY A 73 -18.36 1.32 3.58
C GLY A 73 -19.61 1.25 4.44
N ALA A 74 -20.41 2.33 4.41
CA ALA A 74 -21.63 2.47 5.21
C ALA A 74 -22.71 1.42 4.89
N ASP A 75 -22.69 0.84 3.70
CA ASP A 75 -23.60 -0.22 3.26
C ASP A 75 -23.14 -1.63 3.64
N GLY A 76 -22.01 -1.74 4.34
CA GLY A 76 -21.37 -3.01 4.70
C GLY A 76 -20.49 -3.61 3.61
N SER A 77 -20.38 -3.01 2.43
CA SER A 77 -19.41 -3.40 1.41
C SER A 77 -18.01 -3.29 1.96
N ARG A 78 -17.16 -4.29 1.67
CA ARG A 78 -15.82 -4.37 2.26
C ARG A 78 -14.79 -4.77 1.21
N VAL A 79 -13.65 -4.09 1.22
CA VAL A 79 -12.49 -4.40 0.38
C VAL A 79 -11.26 -4.64 1.26
N LEU A 80 -10.29 -5.39 0.77
CA LEU A 80 -8.97 -5.45 1.38
C LEU A 80 -8.28 -4.09 1.19
N GLY A 81 -7.99 -3.40 2.27
CA GLY A 81 -7.23 -2.17 2.29
C GLY A 81 -5.75 -2.45 2.50
N ILE A 82 -4.91 -1.82 1.71
CA ILE A 82 -3.44 -1.90 1.82
C ILE A 82 -2.92 -0.47 1.99
N LEU A 83 -2.49 -0.15 3.19
CA LEU A 83 -1.78 1.10 3.46
C LEU A 83 -0.32 0.94 3.02
N PHE A 84 0.20 1.90 2.25
CA PHE A 84 1.62 1.93 1.91
C PHE A 84 2.45 2.21 3.15
N ALA A 85 3.01 1.16 3.76
CA ALA A 85 3.88 1.29 4.91
C ALA A 85 5.10 2.14 4.56
N ASN A 86 5.29 3.21 5.30
CA ASN A 86 6.33 4.20 5.07
C ASN A 86 6.30 4.84 3.68
N TRP A 87 5.09 5.13 3.21
CA TRP A 87 4.79 5.89 2.01
C TRP A 87 4.78 5.11 0.68
N TYR A 88 4.15 5.70 -0.32
CA TYR A 88 4.04 5.11 -1.66
C TYR A 88 5.32 5.19 -2.51
N SER A 89 6.43 5.60 -1.89
CA SER A 89 7.77 5.62 -2.47
C SER A 89 8.81 4.92 -1.58
N ASN A 90 8.37 4.03 -0.71
CA ASN A 90 9.21 3.38 0.30
C ASN A 90 10.37 2.56 -0.26
N GLY A 91 10.29 2.09 -1.50
CA GLY A 91 11.35 1.39 -2.22
C GLY A 91 11.96 2.21 -3.36
N ASN A 92 11.94 3.55 -3.27
CA ASN A 92 12.50 4.43 -4.29
C ASN A 92 14.03 4.51 -4.21
N GLU A 93 14.70 4.72 -5.35
CA GLU A 93 16.15 4.95 -5.46
C GLU A 93 17.00 3.91 -4.73
N ILE A 94 16.73 2.64 -4.97
CA ILE A 94 17.45 1.53 -4.32
C ILE A 94 18.93 1.55 -4.73
N PRO A 95 19.88 1.64 -3.79
CA PRO A 95 21.30 1.64 -4.11
C PRO A 95 21.77 0.31 -4.72
N VAL A 96 22.77 0.38 -5.60
CA VAL A 96 23.48 -0.79 -6.15
C VAL A 96 24.84 -1.01 -5.50
N ASP A 97 25.40 0.01 -4.86
CA ASP A 97 26.57 -0.17 -4.00
C ASP A 97 26.19 -1.05 -2.80
N LYS A 98 27.02 -2.04 -2.47
CA LYS A 98 26.66 -3.03 -1.45
C LYS A 98 26.57 -2.46 -0.04
N ASP A 99 27.42 -1.52 0.30
CA ASP A 99 27.44 -0.94 1.64
C ASP A 99 26.22 0.00 1.82
N GLU A 100 25.94 0.82 0.82
CA GLU A 100 24.75 1.68 0.80
C GLU A 100 23.45 0.85 0.77
N ALA A 101 23.40 -0.20 -0.05
CA ALA A 101 22.24 -1.09 -0.15
C ALA A 101 21.99 -1.84 1.17
N LEU A 102 23.06 -2.25 1.87
CA LEU A 102 22.92 -2.90 3.17
C LEU A 102 22.28 -1.98 4.21
N ILE A 103 22.68 -0.71 4.26
CA ILE A 103 22.12 0.30 5.16
C ILE A 103 20.66 0.57 4.78
N PHE A 104 20.40 0.84 3.50
CA PHE A 104 19.07 1.09 2.97
C PHE A 104 18.08 -0.03 3.33
N TRP A 105 18.41 -1.27 2.99
CA TRP A 105 17.50 -2.38 3.23
C TRP A 105 17.34 -2.76 4.68
N LYS A 106 18.37 -2.62 5.52
CA LYS A 106 18.20 -2.80 6.97
C LYS A 106 17.12 -1.88 7.53
N GLN A 107 17.15 -0.61 7.13
CA GLN A 107 16.15 0.36 7.55
C GLN A 107 14.77 0.00 6.97
N LYS A 108 14.67 -0.16 5.65
CA LYS A 108 13.38 -0.41 4.97
C LYS A 108 12.69 -1.68 5.43
N LEU A 109 13.43 -2.76 5.66
CA LEU A 109 12.87 -4.01 6.16
C LEU A 109 12.43 -3.88 7.63
N ALA A 110 13.15 -3.14 8.46
CA ALA A 110 12.73 -2.83 9.81
C ALA A 110 11.43 -2.01 9.81
N ASP A 111 11.36 -1.01 8.94
CA ASP A 111 10.21 -0.10 8.83
C ASP A 111 8.89 -0.80 8.44
N VAL A 112 8.94 -1.92 7.76
CA VAL A 112 7.73 -2.62 7.29
C VAL A 112 7.41 -3.90 8.06
N ARG A 113 8.42 -4.56 8.60
CA ARG A 113 8.30 -5.90 9.18
C ARG A 113 7.27 -5.99 10.30
N ASP A 114 7.25 -5.01 11.18
CA ASP A 114 6.42 -5.04 12.38
C ASP A 114 4.97 -4.62 12.09
N TYR A 115 4.72 -4.08 10.91
CA TYR A 115 3.40 -3.57 10.52
C TYR A 115 2.71 -4.40 9.44
N ALA A 116 3.43 -5.25 8.74
CA ALA A 116 2.84 -6.15 7.76
C ALA A 116 2.09 -7.31 8.44
N SER A 117 0.89 -7.61 7.97
CA SER A 117 0.10 -8.74 8.46
C SER A 117 0.63 -10.08 7.96
N THR A 118 1.47 -10.05 6.94
CA THR A 118 1.99 -11.23 6.24
C THR A 118 3.51 -11.14 6.08
N ASN A 119 4.11 -12.17 5.51
CA ASN A 119 5.51 -12.15 5.08
C ASN A 119 5.70 -11.60 3.64
N GLN A 120 4.67 -10.97 3.08
CA GLN A 120 4.70 -10.32 1.79
C GLN A 120 4.76 -8.81 1.99
N TRP A 121 5.87 -8.19 1.63
CA TRP A 121 6.11 -6.76 1.88
C TRP A 121 6.17 -5.99 0.58
N LEU A 122 5.38 -4.92 0.50
CA LEU A 122 5.30 -4.08 -0.68
C LEU A 122 6.33 -2.95 -0.62
N MET A 123 7.22 -2.93 -1.61
CA MET A 123 8.20 -1.87 -1.81
C MET A 123 7.90 -1.15 -3.12
N MET A 124 7.45 0.09 -3.01
CA MET A 124 7.09 0.93 -4.16
C MET A 124 8.32 1.63 -4.71
N ASN A 125 8.76 1.24 -5.92
CA ASN A 125 9.92 1.85 -6.58
C ASN A 125 9.47 2.94 -7.55
N GLY A 126 9.50 4.15 -7.09
CA GLY A 126 9.09 5.35 -7.82
C GLY A 126 8.53 6.42 -6.91
N CYS A 127 8.41 7.61 -7.42
CA CYS A 127 7.81 8.76 -6.75
C CYS A 127 7.34 9.78 -7.79
N ASP A 128 6.60 10.80 -7.35
CA ASP A 128 6.20 11.92 -8.19
C ASP A 128 7.42 12.62 -8.80
N HIS A 129 7.28 12.99 -10.07
CA HIS A 129 8.31 13.75 -10.80
C HIS A 129 9.66 13.06 -10.96
N GLN A 130 9.72 11.75 -10.77
CA GLN A 130 10.95 10.97 -10.92
C GLN A 130 10.92 10.04 -12.13
N PRO A 131 12.05 9.91 -12.85
CA PRO A 131 12.16 8.88 -13.89
C PRO A 131 12.24 7.48 -13.26
N VAL A 132 11.93 6.47 -14.06
CA VAL A 132 12.12 5.08 -13.65
C VAL A 132 13.59 4.78 -13.30
N GLN A 133 13.82 3.99 -12.28
CA GLN A 133 15.15 3.55 -11.89
C GLN A 133 15.70 2.56 -12.94
N LYS A 134 16.73 2.97 -13.70
CA LYS A 134 17.26 2.19 -14.83
C LYS A 134 18.03 0.93 -14.40
N ASN A 135 18.66 0.96 -13.23
CA ASN A 135 19.46 -0.13 -12.68
C ASN A 135 18.69 -0.99 -11.65
N LEU A 136 17.35 -0.97 -11.69
CA LEU A 136 16.51 -1.70 -10.73
C LEU A 136 16.81 -3.19 -10.68
N SER A 137 17.03 -3.83 -11.82
CA SER A 137 17.36 -5.28 -11.87
C SER A 137 18.67 -5.59 -11.14
N GLU A 138 19.66 -4.71 -11.23
CA GLU A 138 20.92 -4.84 -10.50
C GLU A 138 20.70 -4.60 -8.99
N ALA A 139 19.92 -3.58 -8.63
CA ALA A 139 19.58 -3.30 -7.25
C ALA A 139 18.88 -4.48 -6.56
N ILE A 140 17.93 -5.13 -7.25
CA ILE A 140 17.27 -6.35 -6.76
C ILE A 140 18.27 -7.50 -6.59
N ARG A 141 19.17 -7.70 -7.56
CA ARG A 141 20.21 -8.73 -7.46
C ARG A 141 21.12 -8.51 -6.25
N VAL A 142 21.57 -7.28 -6.01
CA VAL A 142 22.38 -6.92 -4.86
C VAL A 142 21.62 -7.15 -3.56
N ALA A 143 20.35 -6.76 -3.48
CA ALA A 143 19.52 -7.01 -2.31
C ALA A 143 19.41 -8.51 -1.98
N ASN A 144 19.17 -9.37 -2.96
CA ASN A 144 19.10 -10.81 -2.78
C ASN A 144 20.46 -11.43 -2.34
N GLU A 145 21.58 -10.84 -2.76
CA GLU A 145 22.91 -11.29 -2.29
C GLU A 145 23.17 -10.91 -0.82
N LEU A 146 22.68 -9.76 -0.39
CA LEU A 146 22.91 -9.22 0.96
C LEU A 146 21.98 -9.84 2.01
N PHE A 147 20.79 -10.26 1.62
CA PHE A 147 19.74 -10.75 2.53
C PHE A 147 19.23 -12.13 2.09
N PRO A 148 19.97 -13.21 2.36
CA PRO A 148 19.62 -14.56 1.89
C PRO A 148 18.31 -15.10 2.47
N ASP A 149 17.85 -14.54 3.58
CA ASP A 149 16.57 -14.92 4.23
C ASP A 149 15.36 -14.15 3.67
N VAL A 150 15.57 -13.22 2.75
CA VAL A 150 14.53 -12.41 2.11
C VAL A 150 14.63 -12.55 0.60
N THR A 151 13.51 -12.77 -0.06
CA THR A 151 13.48 -12.83 -1.53
C THR A 151 12.93 -11.52 -2.08
N PHE A 152 13.77 -10.77 -2.81
CA PHE A 152 13.40 -9.55 -3.50
C PHE A 152 13.05 -9.87 -4.95
N VAL A 153 11.86 -9.48 -5.37
CA VAL A 153 11.36 -9.71 -6.72
C VAL A 153 10.80 -8.43 -7.32
N HIS A 154 10.94 -8.26 -8.63
CA HIS A 154 10.18 -7.27 -9.36
C HIS A 154 8.80 -7.84 -9.64
N SER A 155 7.77 -7.24 -9.09
CA SER A 155 6.41 -7.77 -9.10
C SER A 155 5.40 -6.74 -9.66
N SER A 156 4.16 -7.15 -9.75
CA SER A 156 3.01 -6.31 -10.04
C SER A 156 2.06 -6.28 -8.84
N PHE A 157 1.10 -5.34 -8.85
CA PHE A 157 0.05 -5.33 -7.82
C PHE A 157 -0.77 -6.62 -7.82
N ASP A 158 -1.08 -7.18 -8.99
CA ASP A 158 -1.87 -8.41 -9.08
C ASP A 158 -1.15 -9.59 -8.39
N GLU A 159 0.16 -9.73 -8.62
CA GLU A 159 0.97 -10.78 -7.98
C GLU A 159 1.13 -10.55 -6.48
N TYR A 160 1.37 -9.31 -6.07
CA TYR A 160 1.47 -8.95 -4.65
C TYR A 160 0.16 -9.21 -3.91
N VAL A 161 -0.97 -8.75 -4.46
CA VAL A 161 -2.29 -8.97 -3.87
C VAL A 161 -2.59 -10.46 -3.73
N GLN A 162 -2.33 -11.25 -4.75
CA GLN A 162 -2.52 -12.70 -4.70
C GLN A 162 -1.67 -13.35 -3.59
N ALA A 163 -0.42 -12.92 -3.44
CA ALA A 163 0.47 -13.44 -2.40
C ALA A 163 -0.01 -13.05 -0.98
N VAL A 164 -0.44 -11.81 -0.81
CA VAL A 164 -1.00 -11.32 0.46
C VAL A 164 -2.29 -12.05 0.81
N GLU A 165 -3.25 -12.15 -0.11
CA GLU A 165 -4.53 -12.83 0.12
C GLU A 165 -4.34 -14.30 0.51
N GLY A 166 -3.33 -14.97 -0.05
CA GLY A 166 -2.96 -16.35 0.30
C GLY A 166 -2.33 -16.50 1.69
N ALA A 167 -1.92 -15.41 2.32
CA ALA A 167 -1.19 -15.41 3.59
C ALA A 167 -1.86 -14.58 4.70
N LEU A 168 -3.05 -14.03 4.46
CA LEU A 168 -3.75 -13.20 5.44
C LEU A 168 -4.00 -13.96 6.75
N PRO A 169 -3.83 -13.29 7.90
CA PRO A 169 -4.22 -13.86 9.18
C PRO A 169 -5.75 -14.00 9.28
N GLU A 170 -6.20 -14.84 10.20
CA GLU A 170 -7.63 -15.05 10.44
C GLU A 170 -8.37 -13.76 10.83
N HIS A 171 -7.67 -12.86 11.51
CA HIS A 171 -8.22 -11.61 11.99
C HIS A 171 -7.42 -10.42 11.49
N LEU A 172 -8.11 -9.50 10.81
CA LEU A 172 -7.62 -8.18 10.43
C LEU A 172 -8.52 -7.10 11.04
N SER A 173 -7.93 -5.95 11.34
CA SER A 173 -8.69 -4.77 11.73
C SER A 173 -9.68 -4.38 10.63
N THR A 174 -10.77 -3.75 11.02
CA THR A 174 -11.73 -3.15 10.08
C THR A 174 -11.81 -1.66 10.33
N VAL A 175 -11.44 -0.88 9.33
CA VAL A 175 -11.62 0.58 9.31
C VAL A 175 -12.90 0.88 8.57
N THR A 176 -13.80 1.65 9.17
CA THR A 176 -15.13 1.88 8.63
C THR A 176 -15.32 3.34 8.24
N GLY A 177 -15.93 3.56 7.08
CA GLY A 177 -16.30 4.90 6.63
C GLY A 177 -15.21 5.62 5.85
N GLU A 178 -15.14 6.93 6.04
CA GLU A 178 -14.17 7.80 5.36
C GLU A 178 -12.76 7.57 5.90
N LEU A 179 -11.78 7.62 5.01
CA LEU A 179 -10.38 7.59 5.41
C LEU A 179 -9.84 9.02 5.51
N THR A 180 -9.94 9.61 6.69
CA THR A 180 -9.64 11.02 6.95
C THR A 180 -8.81 11.22 8.21
N SER A 181 -7.91 10.29 8.53
CA SER A 181 -7.04 10.43 9.69
C SER A 181 -6.16 11.68 9.59
N GLN A 182 -5.46 12.01 10.64
CA GLN A 182 -4.66 13.24 10.78
C GLN A 182 -3.66 13.49 9.67
N GLU A 183 -3.23 12.47 8.96
CA GLU A 183 -2.35 12.65 7.80
C GLU A 183 -3.02 13.38 6.64
N THR A 184 -4.36 13.36 6.63
CA THR A 184 -5.13 14.15 5.69
C THR A 184 -5.31 15.58 6.16
N ASP A 185 -5.15 15.80 7.50
CA ASP A 185 -5.21 17.09 8.12
C ASP A 185 -6.52 17.86 7.84
N GLY A 186 -6.81 18.88 8.64
CA GLY A 186 -8.00 19.71 8.43
C GLY A 186 -8.08 20.41 7.06
N TRP A 187 -6.98 20.50 6.35
CA TRP A 187 -6.88 21.00 4.99
C TRP A 187 -7.56 20.12 3.97
N TYR A 188 -7.63 18.85 4.23
CA TYR A 188 -7.96 17.82 3.24
C TYR A 188 -9.36 17.26 3.43
N THR A 189 -10.04 17.64 4.48
CA THR A 189 -11.43 17.26 4.73
C THR A 189 -12.39 17.72 3.64
N LEU A 190 -11.99 18.68 2.83
CA LEU A 190 -12.76 19.16 1.67
C LEU A 190 -12.68 18.19 0.47
N ALA A 191 -11.88 17.17 0.53
CA ALA A 191 -11.77 16.17 -0.54
C ALA A 191 -12.90 15.13 -0.54
N ASN A 192 -13.82 15.20 0.42
CA ASN A 192 -14.93 14.25 0.59
C ASN A 192 -16.23 14.77 -0.02
#